data_b1ad4ef64d727f6e65d015e6864b9ec7
#
_entry.id   b1ad4ef64d727f6e65d015e6864b9ec7
#
_cell.length_a   1.000
_cell.length_b   1.000
_cell.length_c   1.000
_cell.angle_alpha   90.00
_cell.angle_beta   90.00
_cell.angle_gamma   90.00
#
_symmetry.space_group_name_H-M   'P 1'
#
loop_
_entity.id
_entity.type
_entity.pdbx_description
1 polymer ?
#
loop_
_entity_poly.entity_id
_entity_poly.type
_entity_poly.pdbx_seq_one_letter_code
_entity_poly.pdbx_strand_id
1 'polypeptide(L)'
;MDLQKLNAVGRMESFLPTKPLAELTPNGLYAVTKIKRVQTKFGVRIVAELDAAFTTFLPARFARLFEAEPTSYTMMEEAAQSQTLQLKYLGGKFNEIQFEYK
;
A
#
# COMPACT_ATOMS: atom_id res chain seq x y z
N MET A 1 18.21 -21.14 13.07
CA MET A 1 17.50 -20.35 12.06
C MET A 1 16.01 -20.62 12.16
N ASP A 2 15.21 -19.59 12.08
CA ASP A 2 13.77 -19.74 12.20
C ASP A 2 13.17 -19.99 10.80
N LEU A 3 12.87 -21.24 10.52
CA LEU A 3 12.31 -21.62 9.23
C LEU A 3 10.90 -21.06 9.00
N GLN A 4 10.12 -20.95 10.08
CA GLN A 4 8.77 -20.39 9.95
C GLN A 4 8.83 -18.92 9.53
N LYS A 5 9.75 -18.18 10.08
CA LYS A 5 9.93 -16.79 9.73
C LYS A 5 10.38 -16.63 8.28
N LEU A 6 11.31 -17.47 7.84
CA LEU A 6 11.75 -17.46 6.46
C LEU A 6 10.61 -17.82 5.50
N ASN A 7 9.84 -18.83 5.87
CA ASN A 7 8.73 -19.26 5.02
C ASN A 7 7.65 -18.19 4.94
N ALA A 8 7.37 -17.49 6.04
CA ALA A 8 6.40 -16.43 6.05
C ALA A 8 6.82 -15.27 5.16
N VAL A 9 8.09 -14.88 5.23
CA VAL A 9 8.62 -13.82 4.39
C VAL A 9 8.55 -14.22 2.92
N GLY A 10 8.97 -15.43 2.60
CA GLY A 10 8.92 -15.91 1.24
C GLY A 10 7.50 -15.93 0.67
N ARG A 11 6.55 -16.39 1.47
CA ARG A 11 5.16 -16.43 1.02
C ARG A 11 4.57 -15.04 0.84
N MET A 12 4.87 -14.12 1.75
CA MET A 12 4.30 -12.78 1.70
C MET A 12 4.87 -11.94 0.56
N GLU A 13 6.14 -12.12 0.26
CA GLU A 13 6.82 -11.26 -0.70
C GLU A 13 6.90 -11.88 -2.09
N SER A 14 6.86 -13.20 -2.17
CA SER A 14 7.08 -13.88 -3.44
C SER A 14 5.84 -14.04 -4.29
N PHE A 15 4.65 -13.90 -3.69
CA PHE A 15 3.42 -14.23 -4.41
C PHE A 15 2.70 -13.05 -5.01
N LEU A 16 2.97 -11.84 -4.55
CA LEU A 16 2.32 -10.67 -5.10
C LEU A 16 3.33 -9.80 -5.84
N PRO A 17 3.10 -9.56 -7.13
CA PRO A 17 3.99 -8.68 -7.87
C PRO A 17 3.86 -7.24 -7.40
N THR A 18 4.91 -6.47 -7.58
CA THR A 18 4.89 -5.04 -7.31
C THR A 18 4.73 -4.30 -8.63
N LYS A 19 3.77 -3.38 -8.68
CA LYS A 19 3.54 -2.56 -9.86
C LYS A 19 3.65 -1.08 -9.50
N PRO A 20 4.22 -0.26 -10.38
CA PRO A 20 4.21 1.19 -10.14
C PRO A 20 2.81 1.75 -10.30
N LEU A 21 2.53 2.85 -9.60
CA LEU A 21 1.22 3.51 -9.71
C LEU A 21 0.86 3.85 -11.14
N ALA A 22 1.85 4.22 -11.95
CA ALA A 22 1.61 4.62 -13.33
C ALA A 22 0.98 3.51 -14.18
N GLU A 23 1.08 2.25 -13.75
CA GLU A 23 0.46 1.13 -14.45
C GLU A 23 -1.01 0.92 -14.11
N LEU A 24 -1.51 1.64 -13.11
CA LEU A 24 -2.92 1.53 -12.74
C LEU A 24 -3.80 2.27 -13.74
N THR A 25 -5.04 1.80 -13.87
CA THR A 25 -6.00 2.44 -14.75
C THR A 25 -6.47 3.76 -14.16
N PRO A 26 -6.36 4.88 -14.89
CA PRO A 26 -6.89 6.15 -14.38
C PRO A 26 -8.39 6.04 -14.07
N ASN A 27 -8.78 6.60 -12.93
CA ASN A 27 -10.13 6.53 -12.38
C ASN A 27 -10.57 5.13 -11.97
N GLY A 28 -9.65 4.15 -11.98
CA GLY A 28 -9.94 2.82 -11.51
C GLY A 28 -9.99 2.76 -9.99
N LEU A 29 -10.82 1.88 -9.47
CA LEU A 29 -10.96 1.63 -8.04
C LEU A 29 -10.34 0.29 -7.70
N TYR A 30 -9.55 0.28 -6.62
CA TYR A 30 -8.83 -0.91 -6.18
C TYR A 30 -9.10 -1.10 -4.69
N ALA A 31 -9.46 -2.31 -4.29
CA ALA A 31 -9.64 -2.61 -2.87
C ALA A 31 -8.27 -2.60 -2.20
N VAL A 32 -8.15 -1.87 -1.10
CA VAL A 32 -6.91 -1.88 -0.31
C VAL A 32 -7.05 -2.99 0.71
N THR A 33 -6.28 -4.04 0.53
CA THR A 33 -6.38 -5.23 1.37
C THR A 33 -5.32 -5.25 2.46
N LYS A 34 -4.26 -4.46 2.31
CA LYS A 34 -3.21 -4.37 3.30
C LYS A 34 -2.39 -3.10 3.09
N ILE A 35 -1.92 -2.52 4.18
CA ILE A 35 -1.01 -1.38 4.14
C ILE A 35 0.14 -1.69 5.09
N LYS A 36 1.36 -1.42 4.67
CA LYS A 36 2.51 -1.59 5.55
C LYS A 36 3.56 -0.53 5.29
N ARG A 37 4.37 -0.29 6.31
CA ARG A 37 5.49 0.63 6.27
C ARG A 37 6.76 -0.19 6.04
N VAL A 38 7.57 0.20 5.07
CA VAL A 38 8.81 -0.49 4.77
C VAL A 38 9.97 0.49 4.77
N GLN A 39 11.14 0.01 5.21
CA GLN A 39 12.36 0.78 5.18
C GLN A 39 13.09 0.48 3.88
N THR A 40 13.38 1.52 3.11
CA THR A 40 14.16 1.38 1.88
C THR A 40 15.44 2.20 1.99
N LYS A 41 16.34 2.04 1.03
CA LYS A 41 17.56 2.85 1.01
C LYS A 41 17.28 4.33 0.77
N PHE A 42 16.09 4.66 0.33
CA PHE A 42 15.66 6.06 0.13
C PHE A 42 14.78 6.56 1.28
N GLY A 43 14.70 5.81 2.37
CA GLY A 43 13.89 6.16 3.54
C GLY A 43 12.66 5.28 3.67
N VAL A 44 11.78 5.67 4.58
CA VAL A 44 10.55 4.91 4.82
C VAL A 44 9.55 5.17 3.70
N ARG A 45 8.93 4.10 3.22
CA ARG A 45 7.89 4.18 2.19
C ARG A 45 6.67 3.37 2.65
N ILE A 46 5.53 3.70 2.10
CA ILE A 46 4.29 2.98 2.39
C ILE A 46 3.96 2.10 1.19
N VAL A 47 3.62 0.84 1.47
CA VAL A 47 3.22 -0.11 0.43
C VAL A 47 1.77 -0.47 0.66
N ALA A 48 0.97 -0.44 -0.39
CA ALA A 48 -0.41 -0.87 -0.37
C ALA A 48 -0.57 -2.14 -1.19
N GLU A 49 -1.29 -3.11 -0.63
CA GLU A 49 -1.71 -4.29 -1.38
C GLU A 49 -3.08 -3.99 -1.96
N LEU A 50 -3.22 -4.15 -3.26
CA LEU A 50 -4.44 -3.81 -3.98
C LEU A 50 -5.09 -5.06 -4.56
N ASP A 51 -6.38 -5.22 -4.31
CA ASP A 51 -7.20 -6.33 -4.82
C ASP A 51 -6.65 -7.71 -4.43
N ALA A 52 -5.81 -7.78 -3.39
CA ALA A 52 -5.09 -8.99 -3.01
C ALA A 52 -4.32 -9.60 -4.19
N ALA A 53 -4.02 -8.82 -5.21
CA ALA A 53 -3.40 -9.31 -6.45
C ALA A 53 -2.00 -8.74 -6.68
N PHE A 54 -1.72 -7.54 -6.21
CA PHE A 54 -0.41 -6.90 -6.37
C PHE A 54 -0.21 -5.84 -5.32
N THR A 55 1.05 -5.38 -5.20
CA THR A 55 1.39 -4.30 -4.27
C THR A 55 1.92 -3.11 -5.07
N THR A 56 1.81 -1.92 -4.48
CA THR A 56 2.37 -0.72 -5.07
C THR A 56 2.93 0.18 -3.97
N PHE A 57 4.03 0.88 -4.29
CA PHE A 57 4.57 1.88 -3.38
C PHE A 57 3.77 3.16 -3.53
N LEU A 58 3.30 3.69 -2.42
CA LEU A 58 2.63 4.99 -2.42
C LEU A 58 3.67 6.10 -2.54
N PRO A 59 3.29 7.28 -3.07
CA PRO A 59 4.22 8.39 -3.14
C PRO A 59 4.83 8.74 -1.78
N ALA A 60 6.05 9.26 -1.78
CA ALA A 60 6.78 9.55 -0.55
C ALA A 60 6.04 10.51 0.37
N ARG A 61 5.17 11.36 -0.18
CA ARG A 61 4.38 12.28 0.63
C ARG A 61 3.48 11.57 1.65
N PHE A 62 3.06 10.34 1.36
CA PHE A 62 2.26 9.56 2.30
C PHE A 62 3.10 9.08 3.48
N ALA A 63 4.34 8.71 3.25
CA ALA A 63 5.22 8.33 4.36
C ALA A 63 5.42 9.52 5.31
N ARG A 64 5.62 10.71 4.75
CA ARG A 64 5.77 11.92 5.56
C ARG A 64 4.50 12.26 6.32
N LEU A 65 3.35 12.11 5.68
CA LEU A 65 2.06 12.37 6.33
C LEU A 65 1.86 11.42 7.51
N PHE A 66 2.14 10.14 7.32
CA PHE A 66 1.92 9.16 8.38
C PHE A 66 2.95 9.28 9.52
N GLU A 67 4.13 9.83 9.25
CA GLU A 67 5.04 10.18 10.32
C GLU A 67 4.52 11.34 11.16
N ALA A 68 3.92 12.33 10.50
CA ALA A 68 3.35 13.48 11.19
C ALA A 68 2.04 13.13 11.89
N GLU A 69 1.28 12.20 11.33
CA GLU A 69 -0.03 11.81 11.86
C GLU A 69 -0.14 10.29 11.97
N PRO A 70 0.50 9.68 12.98
CA PRO A 70 0.46 8.21 13.14
C PRO A 70 -0.94 7.64 13.30
N THR A 71 -1.86 8.41 13.85
CA THR A 71 -3.25 7.96 14.00
C THR A 71 -3.90 7.71 12.65
N SER A 72 -3.58 8.54 11.66
CA SER A 72 -4.10 8.35 10.29
C SER A 72 -3.63 7.02 9.70
N TYR A 73 -2.37 6.66 9.95
CA TYR A 73 -1.85 5.37 9.49
C TYR A 73 -2.60 4.20 10.13
N THR A 74 -2.81 4.27 11.45
CA THR A 74 -3.54 3.23 12.17
C THR A 74 -4.95 3.08 11.64
N MET A 75 -5.64 4.19 11.39
CA MET A 75 -7.00 4.15 10.85
C MET A 75 -7.04 3.49 9.48
N MET A 76 -6.05 3.77 8.64
CA MET A 76 -5.99 3.14 7.32
C MET A 76 -5.69 1.65 7.40
N GLU A 77 -4.80 1.24 8.31
CA GLU A 77 -4.54 -0.18 8.54
C GLU A 77 -5.81 -0.91 8.96
N GLU A 78 -6.54 -0.33 9.89
CA GLU A 78 -7.79 -0.94 10.37
C GLU A 78 -8.82 -1.02 9.27
N ALA A 79 -8.96 0.03 8.46
CA ALA A 79 -9.90 0.03 7.34
C ALA A 79 -9.52 -1.03 6.30
N ALA A 80 -8.23 -1.20 6.04
CA ALA A 80 -7.78 -2.23 5.12
C ALA A 80 -8.10 -3.62 5.64
N GLN A 81 -7.85 -3.87 6.94
CA GLN A 81 -8.17 -5.15 7.56
C GLN A 81 -9.65 -5.45 7.54
N SER A 82 -10.48 -4.42 7.71
CA SER A 82 -11.93 -4.54 7.67
C SER A 82 -12.50 -4.62 6.25
N GLN A 83 -11.64 -4.49 5.25
CA GLN A 83 -12.03 -4.53 3.84
C GLN A 83 -13.00 -3.40 3.48
N THR A 84 -12.84 -2.25 4.14
CA THR A 84 -13.69 -1.09 3.89
C THR A 84 -12.98 0.03 3.15
N LEU A 85 -11.71 -0.15 2.82
CA LEU A 85 -10.89 0.88 2.20
C LEU A 85 -10.65 0.56 0.73
N GLN A 86 -10.75 1.57 -0.12
CA GLN A 86 -10.38 1.43 -1.52
C GLN A 86 -9.56 2.63 -1.96
N LEU A 87 -8.75 2.41 -3.00
CA LEU A 87 -7.89 3.43 -3.59
C LEU A 87 -8.40 3.72 -4.99
N LYS A 88 -8.58 4.99 -5.29
CA LYS A 88 -8.89 5.45 -6.63
C LYS A 88 -7.64 6.09 -7.21
N TYR A 89 -7.19 5.59 -8.35
CA TYR A 89 -6.04 6.17 -9.04
C TYR A 89 -6.52 7.28 -9.95
N LEU A 90 -6.08 8.50 -9.67
CA LEU A 90 -6.50 9.66 -10.47
C LEU A 90 -5.56 9.90 -11.65
N GLY A 91 -4.36 9.39 -11.56
CA GLY A 91 -3.36 9.55 -12.63
C GLY A 91 -2.65 10.88 -12.57
N GLY A 92 -2.31 11.37 -13.75
CA GLY A 92 -1.66 12.65 -13.88
C GLY A 92 -0.15 12.59 -13.67
N LYS A 93 0.46 13.76 -13.73
CA LYS A 93 1.90 13.91 -13.69
C LYS A 93 2.51 13.45 -12.36
N PHE A 94 1.76 13.57 -11.27
CA PHE A 94 2.25 13.26 -9.93
C PHE A 94 1.68 11.99 -9.35
N ASN A 95 1.05 11.15 -10.18
CA ASN A 95 0.44 9.89 -9.73
C ASN A 95 -0.50 10.13 -8.56
N GLU A 96 -1.49 10.97 -8.77
CA GLU A 96 -2.44 11.32 -7.73
C GLU A 96 -3.36 10.14 -7.42
N ILE A 97 -3.62 9.97 -6.14
CA ILE A 97 -4.50 8.92 -5.65
C ILE A 97 -5.44 9.49 -4.60
N GLN A 98 -6.56 8.81 -4.43
CA GLN A 98 -7.57 9.18 -3.44
C GLN A 98 -8.01 7.92 -2.72
N PHE A 99 -8.09 7.99 -1.39
CA PHE A 99 -8.61 6.89 -0.61
C PHE A 99 -10.07 7.15 -0.30
N GLU A 100 -10.87 6.10 -0.40
CA GLU A 100 -12.31 6.17 -0.16
C GLU A 100 -12.75 5.00 0.69
N TYR A 101 -13.81 5.17 1.46
CA TYR A 101 -14.46 4.05 2.13
C TYR A 101 -15.50 3.45 1.21
N LYS A 102 -15.58 2.14 1.27
CA LYS A 102 -16.62 1.43 0.52
C LYS A 102 -17.99 1.62 1.14
#